data_b9a4d74567662a6c2077e76bf32aff7a
#
_entry.id   b9a4d74567662a6c2077e76bf32aff7a
#
_cell.length_a   1.000
_cell.length_b   1.000
_cell.length_c   1.000
_cell.angle_alpha   90.00
_cell.angle_beta   90.00
_cell.angle_gamma   90.00
#
_symmetry.space_group_name_H-M   'P 1'
#
loop_
_entity.id
_entity.type
_entity.pdbx_description
1 polymer ?
#
loop_
_entity_poly.entity_id
_entity_poly.type
_entity_poly.pdbx_seq_one_letter_code
_entity_poly.pdbx_strand_id
1 'polypeptide(L)'
;MTTTVTLTGTGLPNVAPGRAGAGVFVKHNDVVVQFDAGRATCNRLIEAGLRLADLDAVFITHIHSDHVFGLAELVLSRWIETQFDKVATPLPIFAPSGGAARFVKRMLEPYEEDTHIRREHTGSREVILDAREFPASFTVAEIWASEDRAVVVESVAVHHEPVPDAVAYRVTTPDGSVVISGDTRVCQEVEDFSRNANVLVH
;
A
#
# COMPACT_ATOMS: atom_id res chain seq x y z
N MET A 1 -1.87 0.71 24.18
CA MET A 1 -1.49 0.43 22.79
C MET A 1 -2.78 0.39 22.00
N THR A 2 -2.89 1.06 20.87
CA THR A 2 -4.18 1.17 20.16
C THR A 2 -3.91 1.04 18.66
N THR A 3 -4.66 0.14 18.01
CA THR A 3 -4.69 0.07 16.55
C THR A 3 -5.60 1.16 15.99
N THR A 4 -5.12 1.92 15.02
CA THR A 4 -5.90 2.94 14.32
C THR A 4 -6.02 2.62 12.84
N VAL A 5 -7.17 2.97 12.24
CA VAL A 5 -7.44 2.87 10.81
C VAL A 5 -7.77 4.26 10.29
N THR A 6 -7.06 4.70 9.26
CA THR A 6 -7.25 6.04 8.70
C THR A 6 -7.41 5.94 7.18
N LEU A 7 -8.50 6.48 6.65
CA LEU A 7 -8.72 6.58 5.21
C LEU A 7 -7.86 7.72 4.64
N THR A 8 -6.90 7.41 3.78
CA THR A 8 -6.10 8.42 3.06
C THR A 8 -6.85 8.95 1.84
N GLY A 9 -7.82 8.21 1.35
CA GLY A 9 -8.68 8.67 0.27
C GLY A 9 -9.83 7.71 -0.05
N THR A 10 -10.91 8.28 -0.55
CA THR A 10 -12.15 7.59 -0.94
C THR A 10 -12.62 8.03 -2.32
N GLY A 11 -11.71 8.57 -3.13
CA GLY A 11 -12.01 9.07 -4.46
C GLY A 11 -12.00 7.95 -5.50
N LEU A 12 -12.81 8.13 -6.53
CA LEU A 12 -12.92 7.31 -7.72
C LEU A 12 -11.88 7.75 -8.78
N PRO A 13 -11.76 7.05 -9.94
CA PRO A 13 -10.91 7.50 -11.05
C PRO A 13 -11.19 8.94 -11.51
N ASN A 14 -12.46 9.35 -11.49
CA ASN A 14 -12.86 10.72 -11.78
C ASN A 14 -12.42 11.68 -10.67
N VAL A 15 -11.67 12.72 -11.06
CA VAL A 15 -11.16 13.70 -10.11
C VAL A 15 -12.29 14.56 -9.58
N ALA A 16 -12.40 14.67 -8.25
CA ALA A 16 -13.32 15.57 -7.58
C ALA A 16 -12.57 16.45 -6.58
N PRO A 17 -12.98 17.72 -6.40
CA PRO A 17 -12.36 18.62 -5.44
C PRO A 17 -12.36 18.03 -4.02
N GLY A 18 -11.22 18.11 -3.34
CA GLY A 18 -11.07 17.66 -1.95
C GLY A 18 -11.00 16.14 -1.75
N ARG A 19 -11.11 15.33 -2.84
CA ARG A 19 -11.04 13.86 -2.74
C ARG A 19 -9.68 13.33 -3.25
N ALA A 20 -8.97 12.66 -2.36
CA ALA A 20 -7.82 11.84 -2.72
C ALA A 20 -8.28 10.51 -3.30
N GLY A 21 -7.45 9.85 -4.11
CA GLY A 21 -7.69 8.49 -4.63
C GLY A 21 -7.72 7.45 -3.50
N ALA A 22 -8.14 6.23 -3.83
CA ALA A 22 -8.31 5.17 -2.86
C ALA A 22 -7.04 4.93 -2.03
N GLY A 23 -7.21 4.73 -0.73
CA GLY A 23 -6.13 4.39 0.18
C GLY A 23 -6.54 4.41 1.65
N VAL A 24 -5.89 3.56 2.42
CA VAL A 24 -6.08 3.47 3.87
C VAL A 24 -4.77 3.04 4.53
N PHE A 25 -4.44 3.56 5.69
CA PHE A 25 -3.37 2.98 6.50
C PHE A 25 -3.90 2.42 7.82
N VAL A 26 -3.22 1.38 8.28
CA VAL A 26 -3.40 0.81 9.61
C VAL A 26 -2.12 1.06 10.39
N LYS A 27 -2.26 1.62 11.58
CA LYS A 27 -1.14 1.84 12.51
C LYS A 27 -1.40 1.09 13.80
N HIS A 28 -0.41 0.29 14.21
CA HIS A 28 -0.36 -0.34 15.53
C HIS A 28 1.00 -0.04 16.16
N ASN A 29 1.00 0.75 17.24
CA ASN A 29 2.23 1.30 17.84
C ASN A 29 3.06 2.07 16.81
N ASP A 30 4.30 1.63 16.55
CA ASP A 30 5.20 2.23 15.58
C ASP A 30 5.09 1.59 14.19
N VAL A 31 4.36 0.48 14.04
CA VAL A 31 4.16 -0.21 12.75
C VAL A 31 3.06 0.48 11.95
N VAL A 32 3.39 0.92 10.74
CA VAL A 32 2.47 1.61 9.82
C VAL A 32 2.44 0.90 8.47
N VAL A 33 1.29 0.39 8.08
CA VAL A 33 1.09 -0.28 6.78
C VAL A 33 0.04 0.46 5.95
N GLN A 34 0.37 0.77 4.70
CA GLN A 34 -0.51 1.46 3.74
C GLN A 34 -1.12 0.47 2.76
N PHE A 35 -2.41 0.59 2.50
CA PHE A 35 -3.14 -0.17 1.49
C PHE A 35 -3.60 0.80 0.40
N ASP A 36 -3.23 0.49 -0.84
CA ASP A 36 -3.33 1.34 -2.01
C ASP A 36 -2.69 2.73 -1.84
N ALA A 37 -2.30 3.32 -2.93
CA ALA A 37 -1.67 4.63 -3.00
C ALA A 37 -2.23 5.41 -4.19
N GLY A 38 -3.48 5.82 -4.07
CA GLY A 38 -4.12 6.68 -5.06
C GLY A 38 -3.53 8.08 -5.08
N ARG A 39 -4.05 8.97 -5.94
CA ARG A 39 -3.56 10.36 -6.01
C ARG A 39 -3.66 11.05 -4.66
N ALA A 40 -2.67 11.89 -4.34
CA ALA A 40 -2.54 12.66 -3.10
C ALA A 40 -2.37 11.83 -1.82
N THR A 41 -2.02 10.54 -1.91
CA THR A 41 -1.73 9.70 -0.75
C THR A 41 -0.63 10.30 0.13
N CYS A 42 0.45 10.80 -0.46
CA CYS A 42 1.54 11.47 0.29
C CYS A 42 1.02 12.63 1.13
N ASN A 43 0.21 13.51 0.55
CA ASN A 43 -0.37 14.64 1.26
C ASN A 43 -1.22 14.18 2.45
N ARG A 44 -2.04 13.15 2.26
CA ARG A 44 -2.91 12.62 3.32
C ARG A 44 -2.14 11.95 4.46
N LEU A 45 -1.04 11.27 4.15
CA LEU A 45 -0.15 10.70 5.17
C LEU A 45 0.47 11.82 6.03
N ILE A 46 1.01 12.87 5.39
CA ILE A 46 1.58 14.03 6.10
C ILE A 46 0.51 14.77 6.92
N GLU A 47 -0.70 14.99 6.36
CA GLU A 47 -1.83 15.60 7.08
C GLU A 47 -2.27 14.77 8.30
N ALA A 48 -2.11 13.44 8.24
CA ALA A 48 -2.34 12.54 9.36
C ALA A 48 -1.20 12.51 10.39
N GLY A 49 -0.14 13.31 10.18
CA GLY A 49 0.99 13.44 11.10
C GLY A 49 2.05 12.35 10.94
N LEU A 50 2.05 11.61 9.83
CA LEU A 50 3.09 10.63 9.51
C LEU A 50 4.17 11.25 8.64
N ARG A 51 5.40 10.78 8.79
CA ARG A 51 6.46 10.94 7.79
C ARG A 51 6.34 9.79 6.80
N LEU A 52 6.75 9.98 5.55
CA LEU A 52 6.79 8.89 4.57
C LEU A 52 7.81 7.80 4.99
N ALA A 53 8.82 8.19 5.76
CA ALA A 53 9.79 7.28 6.36
C ALA A 53 9.20 6.32 7.38
N ASP A 54 8.05 6.66 7.99
CA ASP A 54 7.41 5.86 9.03
C ASP A 54 6.66 4.63 8.46
N LEU A 55 6.52 4.53 7.13
CA LEU A 55 5.88 3.37 6.49
C LEU A 55 6.77 2.14 6.51
N ASP A 56 6.24 1.02 7.00
CA ASP A 56 6.90 -0.29 7.03
C ASP A 56 6.62 -1.12 5.78
N ALA A 57 5.42 -1.01 5.20
CA ALA A 57 5.04 -1.70 3.97
C ALA A 57 3.87 -1.01 3.25
N VAL A 58 3.78 -1.25 1.93
CA VAL A 58 2.64 -0.88 1.10
C VAL A 58 2.06 -2.12 0.44
N PHE A 59 0.72 -2.21 0.40
CA PHE A 59 -0.02 -3.31 -0.19
C PHE A 59 -0.98 -2.78 -1.25
N ILE A 60 -0.90 -3.32 -2.46
CA ILE A 60 -1.75 -2.91 -3.59
C ILE A 60 -2.85 -3.96 -3.79
N THR A 61 -4.11 -3.52 -3.79
CA THR A 61 -5.25 -4.43 -3.98
C THR A 61 -5.39 -4.87 -5.43
N HIS A 62 -5.21 -3.96 -6.38
CA HIS A 62 -5.31 -4.21 -7.82
C HIS A 62 -4.73 -3.05 -8.65
N ILE A 63 -4.76 -3.18 -9.98
CA ILE A 63 -4.03 -2.29 -10.92
C ILE A 63 -4.75 -0.98 -11.26
N HIS A 64 -6.00 -0.76 -10.91
CA HIS A 64 -6.68 0.46 -11.33
C HIS A 64 -5.94 1.72 -10.90
N SER A 65 -5.99 2.72 -11.76
CA SER A 65 -5.16 3.93 -11.64
C SER A 65 -5.41 4.73 -10.37
N ASP A 66 -6.64 4.80 -9.91
CA ASP A 66 -7.01 5.52 -8.68
C ASP A 66 -6.49 4.82 -7.40
N HIS A 67 -6.02 3.58 -7.50
CA HIS A 67 -5.36 2.84 -6.42
C HIS A 67 -3.83 2.94 -6.46
N VAL A 68 -3.23 3.32 -7.60
CA VAL A 68 -1.76 3.30 -7.78
C VAL A 68 -1.13 4.62 -8.23
N PHE A 69 -1.90 5.66 -8.59
CA PHE A 69 -1.36 6.93 -9.14
C PHE A 69 -0.35 7.62 -8.23
N GLY A 70 -0.52 7.56 -6.92
CA GLY A 70 0.39 8.18 -5.96
C GLY A 70 1.58 7.30 -5.57
N LEU A 71 1.69 6.07 -6.09
CA LEU A 71 2.70 5.12 -5.62
C LEU A 71 4.12 5.51 -6.01
N ALA A 72 4.34 5.96 -7.24
CA ALA A 72 5.64 6.46 -7.67
C ALA A 72 6.06 7.70 -6.88
N GLU A 73 5.11 8.64 -6.68
CA GLU A 73 5.31 9.81 -5.83
C GLU A 73 5.73 9.39 -4.41
N LEU A 74 5.03 8.41 -3.81
CA LEU A 74 5.32 7.92 -2.47
C LEU A 74 6.75 7.39 -2.36
N VAL A 75 7.19 6.56 -3.29
CA VAL A 75 8.54 5.97 -3.29
C VAL A 75 9.61 7.04 -3.48
N LEU A 76 9.43 7.93 -4.44
CA LEU A 76 10.39 9.01 -4.74
C LEU A 76 10.47 10.03 -3.59
N SER A 77 9.33 10.45 -3.04
CA SER A 77 9.31 11.41 -1.94
C SER A 77 9.90 10.82 -0.67
N ARG A 78 9.61 9.54 -0.36
CA ARG A 78 10.26 8.82 0.74
C ARG A 78 11.77 8.69 0.53
N TRP A 79 12.20 8.38 -0.69
CA TRP A 79 13.64 8.34 -1.03
C TRP A 79 14.30 9.69 -0.80
N ILE A 80 13.68 10.80 -1.24
CA ILE A 80 14.20 12.15 -1.02
C ILE A 80 14.26 12.48 0.48
N GLU A 81 13.22 12.11 1.23
CA GLU A 81 13.17 12.33 2.69
C GLU A 81 14.30 11.57 3.42
N THR A 82 14.61 10.35 2.96
CA THR A 82 15.55 9.44 3.65
C THR A 82 16.89 9.27 2.96
N GLN A 83 17.17 10.01 1.88
CA GLN A 83 18.34 9.76 1.01
C GLN A 83 19.70 9.86 1.71
N PHE A 84 19.78 10.57 2.83
CA PHE A 84 21.01 10.69 3.63
C PHE A 84 20.97 9.85 4.92
N ASP A 85 19.89 9.15 5.20
CA ASP A 85 19.77 8.32 6.39
C ASP A 85 20.62 7.06 6.24
N LYS A 86 21.51 6.79 7.17
CA LYS A 86 22.43 5.64 7.12
C LYS A 86 21.75 4.29 7.21
N VAL A 87 20.55 4.24 7.83
CA VAL A 87 19.80 3.01 8.14
C VAL A 87 18.44 2.92 7.43
N ALA A 88 18.13 3.87 6.52
CA ALA A 88 16.85 3.79 5.83
C ALA A 88 16.81 2.56 4.89
N THR A 89 15.85 1.69 5.13
CA THR A 89 15.59 0.50 4.31
C THR A 89 14.69 0.81 3.13
N PRO A 90 14.79 0.07 2.01
CA PRO A 90 13.79 0.12 0.96
C PRO A 90 12.39 -0.18 1.52
N LEU A 91 11.37 0.50 1.01
CA LEU A 91 9.98 0.25 1.38
C LEU A 91 9.46 -0.97 0.59
N PRO A 92 9.10 -2.08 1.25
CA PRO A 92 8.52 -3.21 0.54
C PRO A 92 7.12 -2.87 0.03
N ILE A 93 6.87 -3.17 -1.25
CA ILE A 93 5.59 -2.95 -1.92
C ILE A 93 5.07 -4.30 -2.40
N PHE A 94 4.02 -4.76 -1.76
CA PHE A 94 3.37 -6.02 -2.07
C PHE A 94 2.26 -5.81 -3.10
N ALA A 95 2.26 -6.60 -4.16
CA ALA A 95 1.26 -6.52 -5.21
C ALA A 95 0.90 -7.93 -5.73
N PRO A 96 -0.39 -8.19 -6.04
CA PRO A 96 -0.76 -9.44 -6.67
C PRO A 96 -0.12 -9.57 -8.04
N SER A 97 0.25 -10.81 -8.41
CA SER A 97 0.84 -11.15 -9.72
C SER A 97 -0.07 -10.67 -10.84
N GLY A 98 0.53 -10.17 -11.91
CA GLY A 98 -0.20 -9.66 -13.06
C GLY A 98 -0.02 -8.17 -13.29
N GLY A 99 -1.12 -7.42 -13.45
CA GLY A 99 -1.11 -6.00 -13.79
C GLY A 99 -0.44 -5.14 -12.73
N ALA A 100 -0.82 -5.34 -11.46
CA ALA A 100 -0.31 -4.57 -10.33
C ALA A 100 1.19 -4.80 -10.12
N ALA A 101 1.65 -6.05 -10.10
CA ALA A 101 3.07 -6.36 -9.95
C ALA A 101 3.92 -5.82 -11.11
N ARG A 102 3.43 -5.89 -12.37
CA ARG A 102 4.13 -5.28 -13.51
C ARG A 102 4.25 -3.77 -13.37
N PHE A 103 3.18 -3.10 -12.93
CA PHE A 103 3.20 -1.66 -12.69
C PHE A 103 4.23 -1.30 -11.63
N VAL A 104 4.20 -1.96 -10.46
CA VAL A 104 5.15 -1.70 -9.37
C VAL A 104 6.58 -1.84 -9.86
N LYS A 105 6.90 -2.91 -10.57
CA LYS A 105 8.27 -3.17 -11.08
C LYS A 105 8.80 -2.11 -12.06
N ARG A 106 7.89 -1.39 -12.73
CA ARG A 106 8.23 -0.46 -13.83
C ARG A 106 7.90 1.01 -13.55
N MET A 107 7.19 1.30 -12.46
CA MET A 107 6.66 2.65 -12.20
C MET A 107 7.72 3.74 -12.06
N LEU A 108 8.98 3.38 -11.80
CA LEU A 108 10.10 4.33 -11.70
C LEU A 108 10.86 4.52 -13.02
N GLU A 109 10.62 3.70 -14.06
CA GLU A 109 11.29 3.84 -15.36
C GLU A 109 11.19 5.28 -15.92
N PRO A 110 10.04 5.97 -15.88
CA PRO A 110 9.94 7.35 -16.37
C PRO A 110 10.77 8.38 -15.58
N TYR A 111 11.24 8.01 -14.40
CA TYR A 111 11.99 8.89 -13.48
C TYR A 111 13.50 8.58 -13.41
N GLU A 112 14.00 7.70 -14.26
CA GLU A 112 15.42 7.29 -14.26
C GLU A 112 16.35 8.49 -14.44
N GLU A 113 16.05 9.43 -15.35
CA GLU A 113 16.86 10.62 -15.56
C GLU A 113 16.81 11.57 -14.36
N ASP A 114 15.62 11.82 -13.76
CA ASP A 114 15.49 12.67 -12.58
C ASP A 114 16.26 12.10 -11.38
N THR A 115 16.14 10.80 -11.13
CA THR A 115 16.83 10.15 -10.02
C THR A 115 18.34 10.14 -10.23
N HIS A 116 18.81 9.96 -11.47
CA HIS A 116 20.23 10.04 -11.83
C HIS A 116 20.79 11.45 -11.59
N ILE A 117 20.13 12.49 -12.11
CA ILE A 117 20.53 13.89 -11.92
C ILE A 117 20.61 14.27 -10.45
N ARG A 118 19.63 13.88 -9.65
CA ARG A 118 19.61 14.16 -8.20
C ARG A 118 20.78 13.49 -7.51
N ARG A 119 21.07 12.22 -7.82
CA ARG A 119 22.20 11.48 -7.23
C ARG A 119 23.53 12.13 -7.54
N GLU A 120 23.77 12.49 -8.80
CA GLU A 120 25.00 13.18 -9.22
C GLU A 120 25.16 14.53 -8.51
N HIS A 121 24.07 15.26 -8.32
CA HIS A 121 24.08 16.56 -7.66
C HIS A 121 24.28 16.48 -6.15
N THR A 122 23.64 15.53 -5.48
CA THR A 122 23.60 15.46 -4.01
C THR A 122 24.54 14.42 -3.40
N GLY A 123 25.07 13.49 -4.18
CA GLY A 123 25.82 12.34 -3.68
C GLY A 123 24.95 11.35 -2.88
N SER A 124 23.63 11.40 -3.04
CA SER A 124 22.71 10.51 -2.34
C SER A 124 22.79 9.08 -2.82
N ARG A 125 22.26 8.14 -2.03
CA ARG A 125 22.14 6.75 -2.43
C ARG A 125 21.13 6.57 -3.58
N GLU A 126 21.20 5.42 -4.23
CA GLU A 126 20.26 5.01 -5.26
C GLU A 126 18.84 4.81 -4.67
N VAL A 127 17.80 5.15 -5.44
CA VAL A 127 16.44 4.73 -5.12
C VAL A 127 16.34 3.22 -5.37
N ILE A 128 15.92 2.48 -4.36
CA ILE A 128 15.74 1.02 -4.45
C ILE A 128 14.25 0.72 -4.39
N LEU A 129 13.76 0.06 -5.43
CA LEU A 129 12.39 -0.43 -5.50
C LEU A 129 12.34 -1.87 -4.97
N ASP A 130 11.73 -2.07 -3.81
CA ASP A 130 11.51 -3.40 -3.22
C ASP A 130 10.12 -3.92 -3.58
N ALA A 131 9.99 -4.44 -4.81
CA ALA A 131 8.75 -4.99 -5.35
C ALA A 131 8.58 -6.45 -4.94
N ARG A 132 7.55 -6.75 -4.15
CA ARG A 132 7.19 -8.08 -3.64
C ARG A 132 5.92 -8.58 -4.33
N GLU A 133 6.07 -9.54 -5.22
CA GLU A 133 4.96 -10.15 -5.97
C GLU A 133 4.47 -11.41 -5.25
N PHE A 134 3.15 -11.62 -5.23
CA PHE A 134 2.52 -12.83 -4.70
C PHE A 134 1.30 -13.24 -5.57
N PRO A 135 0.94 -14.52 -5.63
CA PRO A 135 -0.20 -14.96 -6.44
C PRO A 135 -1.54 -14.53 -5.80
N ALA A 136 -2.46 -13.97 -6.60
CA ALA A 136 -3.84 -13.83 -6.19
C ALA A 136 -4.46 -15.23 -6.03
N SER A 137 -4.88 -15.57 -4.83
CA SER A 137 -5.40 -16.91 -4.48
C SER A 137 -6.69 -16.79 -3.69
N PHE A 138 -7.66 -17.64 -3.99
CA PHE A 138 -8.88 -17.80 -3.18
C PHE A 138 -8.63 -18.55 -1.86
N THR A 139 -7.41 -19.05 -1.65
CA THR A 139 -6.96 -19.55 -0.34
C THR A 139 -6.27 -18.42 0.40
N VAL A 140 -6.71 -18.13 1.62
CA VAL A 140 -6.09 -17.12 2.48
C VAL A 140 -4.61 -17.45 2.69
N ALA A 141 -3.76 -16.47 2.52
CA ALA A 141 -2.32 -16.60 2.70
C ALA A 141 -1.75 -15.41 3.47
N GLU A 142 -0.84 -15.68 4.40
CA GLU A 142 -0.02 -14.64 5.03
C GLU A 142 0.94 -14.05 4.00
N ILE A 143 0.92 -12.73 3.85
CA ILE A 143 1.75 -11.99 2.88
C ILE A 143 2.91 -11.29 3.57
N TRP A 144 2.67 -10.81 4.79
CA TRP A 144 3.67 -10.07 5.56
C TRP A 144 3.35 -10.10 7.06
N ALA A 145 4.40 -9.95 7.86
CA ALA A 145 4.25 -9.68 9.29
C ALA A 145 5.36 -8.73 9.75
N SER A 146 5.07 -7.93 10.78
CA SER A 146 6.10 -7.18 11.50
C SER A 146 7.10 -8.13 12.17
N GLU A 147 8.31 -7.65 12.48
CA GLU A 147 9.39 -8.46 13.05
C GLU A 147 8.94 -9.16 14.36
N ASP A 148 8.20 -8.44 15.20
CA ASP A 148 7.63 -8.96 16.45
C ASP A 148 6.32 -9.74 16.26
N ARG A 149 5.82 -9.83 15.00
CA ARG A 149 4.53 -10.41 14.63
C ARG A 149 3.31 -9.79 15.33
N ALA A 150 3.43 -8.57 15.83
CA ALA A 150 2.31 -7.84 16.39
C ALA A 150 1.33 -7.36 15.29
N VAL A 151 1.81 -7.20 14.07
CA VAL A 151 0.98 -6.90 12.89
C VAL A 151 1.18 -8.00 11.86
N VAL A 152 0.11 -8.67 11.47
CA VAL A 152 0.11 -9.72 10.44
C VAL A 152 -0.84 -9.31 9.31
N VAL A 153 -0.40 -9.42 8.07
CA VAL A 153 -1.20 -9.12 6.87
C VAL A 153 -1.40 -10.39 6.07
N GLU A 154 -2.67 -10.74 5.87
CA GLU A 154 -3.12 -11.85 5.03
C GLU A 154 -3.84 -11.30 3.78
N SER A 155 -3.92 -12.09 2.72
CA SER A 155 -4.70 -11.76 1.54
C SER A 155 -5.57 -12.90 1.06
N VAL A 156 -6.64 -12.55 0.32
CA VAL A 156 -7.50 -13.46 -0.43
C VAL A 156 -7.91 -12.80 -1.74
N ALA A 157 -8.01 -13.60 -2.82
CA ALA A 157 -8.53 -13.10 -4.10
C ALA A 157 -10.00 -12.70 -3.98
N VAL A 158 -10.39 -11.67 -4.73
CA VAL A 158 -11.77 -11.18 -4.79
C VAL A 158 -12.21 -11.00 -6.24
N HIS A 159 -13.51 -10.71 -6.44
CA HIS A 159 -14.11 -10.60 -7.76
C HIS A 159 -14.30 -9.14 -8.18
N HIS A 160 -13.43 -8.68 -9.07
CA HIS A 160 -13.45 -7.31 -9.61
C HIS A 160 -13.29 -7.32 -11.14
N GLU A 161 -14.19 -8.03 -11.85
CA GLU A 161 -14.12 -8.12 -13.30
C GLU A 161 -14.17 -6.73 -13.99
N PRO A 162 -13.35 -6.48 -15.03
CA PRO A 162 -12.49 -7.44 -15.73
C PRO A 162 -11.06 -7.60 -15.17
N VAL A 163 -10.76 -7.12 -13.96
CA VAL A 163 -9.44 -7.27 -13.34
C VAL A 163 -9.34 -8.68 -12.72
N PRO A 164 -8.44 -9.54 -13.21
CA PRO A 164 -8.38 -10.93 -12.74
C PRO A 164 -7.63 -11.11 -11.42
N ASP A 165 -6.80 -10.12 -11.03
CA ASP A 165 -5.79 -10.25 -9.98
C ASP A 165 -6.13 -9.39 -8.75
N ALA A 166 -7.41 -9.05 -8.52
CA ALA A 166 -7.82 -8.24 -7.38
C ALA A 166 -7.81 -9.07 -6.08
N VAL A 167 -7.35 -8.43 -4.99
CA VAL A 167 -7.28 -9.06 -3.67
C VAL A 167 -7.82 -8.14 -2.57
N ALA A 168 -8.34 -8.75 -1.51
CA ALA A 168 -8.58 -8.11 -0.22
C ALA A 168 -7.43 -8.44 0.74
N TYR A 169 -7.26 -7.58 1.75
CA TYR A 169 -6.30 -7.77 2.83
C TYR A 169 -6.98 -7.81 4.18
N ARG A 170 -6.44 -8.60 5.10
CA ARG A 170 -6.79 -8.58 6.52
C ARG A 170 -5.54 -8.27 7.33
N VAL A 171 -5.63 -7.24 8.15
CA VAL A 171 -4.61 -6.88 9.14
C VAL A 171 -5.06 -7.39 10.49
N THR A 172 -4.28 -8.23 11.11
CA THR A 172 -4.52 -8.73 12.46
C THR A 172 -3.49 -8.16 13.42
N THR A 173 -3.97 -7.62 14.54
CA THR A 173 -3.16 -7.07 15.62
C THR A 173 -3.65 -7.61 16.97
N PRO A 174 -2.93 -7.41 18.10
CA PRO A 174 -3.43 -7.75 19.41
C PRO A 174 -4.76 -7.08 19.81
N ASP A 175 -5.11 -5.95 19.18
CA ASP A 175 -6.35 -5.21 19.48
C ASP A 175 -7.54 -5.69 18.63
N GLY A 176 -7.30 -6.51 17.61
CA GLY A 176 -8.34 -6.99 16.70
C GLY A 176 -7.91 -7.02 15.24
N SER A 177 -8.86 -7.05 14.32
CA SER A 177 -8.57 -7.14 12.89
C SER A 177 -9.35 -6.14 12.04
N VAL A 178 -8.72 -5.72 10.95
CA VAL A 178 -9.24 -4.81 9.94
C VAL A 178 -9.19 -5.52 8.60
N VAL A 179 -10.29 -5.51 7.84
CA VAL A 179 -10.31 -5.99 6.46
C VAL A 179 -10.43 -4.81 5.52
N ILE A 180 -9.62 -4.80 4.48
CA ILE A 180 -9.63 -3.85 3.37
C ILE A 180 -9.98 -4.66 2.12
N SER A 181 -11.21 -4.49 1.61
CA SER A 181 -11.70 -5.31 0.50
C SER A 181 -11.09 -4.96 -0.86
N GLY A 182 -10.53 -3.74 -1.00
CA GLY A 182 -10.33 -3.18 -2.32
C GLY A 182 -11.66 -3.06 -3.06
N ASP A 183 -11.59 -2.96 -4.38
CA ASP A 183 -12.76 -2.98 -5.25
C ASP A 183 -13.19 -4.42 -5.51
N THR A 184 -14.42 -4.71 -5.17
CA THR A 184 -15.01 -6.05 -5.38
C THR A 184 -16.54 -5.97 -5.44
N ARG A 185 -17.16 -6.89 -6.17
CA ARG A 185 -18.58 -7.16 -5.99
C ARG A 185 -18.83 -7.95 -4.71
N VAL A 186 -20.08 -8.02 -4.28
CA VAL A 186 -20.47 -8.93 -3.19
C VAL A 186 -20.07 -10.37 -3.58
N CYS A 187 -19.31 -11.02 -2.72
CA CYS A 187 -18.84 -12.39 -2.92
C CYS A 187 -18.57 -13.09 -1.58
N GLN A 188 -18.66 -14.42 -1.60
CA GLN A 188 -18.51 -15.22 -0.39
C GLN A 188 -17.13 -15.08 0.24
N GLU A 189 -16.09 -14.90 -0.59
CA GLU A 189 -14.71 -14.75 -0.14
C GLU A 189 -14.54 -13.54 0.77
N VAL A 190 -15.11 -12.39 0.40
CA VAL A 190 -15.05 -11.18 1.25
C VAL A 190 -15.92 -11.34 2.49
N GLU A 191 -17.10 -11.94 2.38
CA GLU A 191 -17.97 -12.19 3.52
C GLU A 191 -17.29 -13.09 4.57
N ASP A 192 -16.67 -14.20 4.13
CA ASP A 192 -15.97 -15.13 5.02
C ASP A 192 -14.69 -14.51 5.59
N PHE A 193 -13.92 -13.80 4.74
CA PHE A 193 -12.68 -13.14 5.13
C PHE A 193 -12.91 -12.00 6.12
N SER A 194 -14.07 -11.34 6.05
CA SER A 194 -14.48 -10.26 6.96
C SER A 194 -15.15 -10.76 8.23
N ARG A 195 -15.41 -12.07 8.35
CA ARG A 195 -16.07 -12.63 9.53
C ARG A 195 -15.26 -12.34 10.80
N ASN A 196 -15.95 -11.81 11.81
CA ASN A 196 -15.36 -11.40 13.08
C ASN A 196 -14.26 -10.31 12.97
N ALA A 197 -14.16 -9.59 11.85
CA ALA A 197 -13.33 -8.40 11.78
C ALA A 197 -13.96 -7.27 12.60
N ASN A 198 -13.12 -6.46 13.25
CA ASN A 198 -13.60 -5.30 14.00
C ASN A 198 -13.99 -4.14 13.07
N VAL A 199 -13.30 -4.03 11.92
CA VAL A 199 -13.53 -3.01 10.90
C VAL A 199 -13.47 -3.65 9.52
N LEU A 200 -14.41 -3.27 8.65
CA LEU A 200 -14.37 -3.53 7.22
C LEU A 200 -14.32 -2.18 6.49
N VAL A 201 -13.28 -1.97 5.70
CA VAL A 201 -13.16 -0.88 4.72
C VAL A 201 -13.54 -1.45 3.36
N HIS A 202 -14.67 -0.93 2.79
CA HIS A 202 -15.25 -1.44 1.54
C HIS A 202 -15.64 -0.27 0.62
#